data_5e806e361123646aa2341b7e774f75ce
#
_entry.id   5e806e361123646aa2341b7e774f75ce
#
_cell.length_a   1.000
_cell.length_b   1.000
_cell.length_c   1.000
_cell.angle_alpha   90.00
_cell.angle_beta   90.00
_cell.angle_gamma   90.00
#
_symmetry.space_group_name_H-M   'P 1'
#
loop_
_entity.id
_entity.type
_entity.pdbx_description
1 polymer ?
#
loop_
_entity_poly.entity_id
_entity_poly.type
_entity_poly.pdbx_seq_one_letter_code
_entity_poly.pdbx_strand_id
1 'polypeptide(L)'
;MGARLKTGLWVRAVLRRISSDGTSAMVLKKGDEDAGAVLIVLTDRSGGTGVLREDGSGWTRVDASDAASVDAYLERQKQYDPDLWIVELEMRDVSQPIERTLGSRRLDLDEEA
;
A
#
# COMPACT_ATOMS: atom_id res chain seq x y z
N MET A 1 19.02 -14.79 2.20
CA MET A 1 18.55 -13.90 1.21
C MET A 1 17.06 -14.06 1.01
N GLY A 2 16.33 -13.04 1.12
CA GLY A 2 14.90 -13.11 0.97
C GLY A 2 14.48 -12.90 -0.47
N ALA A 3 13.42 -13.54 -0.87
CA ALA A 3 12.76 -13.28 -2.13
C ALA A 3 11.55 -12.42 -1.88
N ARG A 4 11.01 -11.80 -2.92
CA ARG A 4 9.81 -11.00 -2.81
C ARG A 4 8.79 -11.52 -3.80
N LEU A 5 7.52 -11.44 -3.41
CA LEU A 5 6.45 -11.73 -4.33
C LEU A 5 6.44 -10.68 -5.44
N LYS A 6 6.10 -11.09 -6.65
CA LYS A 6 5.89 -10.13 -7.71
C LYS A 6 4.79 -9.19 -7.31
N THR A 7 4.98 -7.92 -7.61
CA THR A 7 4.11 -6.87 -7.11
C THR A 7 2.66 -7.07 -7.54
N GLY A 8 2.44 -7.36 -8.80
CA GLY A 8 1.07 -7.53 -9.28
C GLY A 8 0.36 -8.68 -8.60
N LEU A 9 1.07 -9.77 -8.33
CA LEU A 9 0.51 -10.91 -7.63
C LEU A 9 0.14 -10.53 -6.19
N TRP A 10 1.04 -9.82 -5.51
CA TRP A 10 0.80 -9.38 -4.14
C TRP A 10 -0.39 -8.43 -4.06
N VAL A 11 -0.47 -7.47 -4.99
CA VAL A 11 -1.56 -6.50 -5.00
C VAL A 11 -2.90 -7.22 -5.15
N ARG A 12 -3.00 -8.16 -6.08
CA ARG A 12 -4.24 -8.88 -6.29
C ARG A 12 -4.64 -9.71 -5.07
N ALA A 13 -3.66 -10.31 -4.39
CA ALA A 13 -3.93 -11.08 -3.19
C ALA A 13 -4.41 -10.19 -2.05
N VAL A 14 -3.82 -9.01 -1.90
CA VAL A 14 -4.22 -8.08 -0.86
C VAL A 14 -5.62 -7.54 -1.11
N LEU A 15 -5.93 -7.19 -2.37
CA LEU A 15 -7.27 -6.70 -2.71
C LEU A 15 -8.32 -7.73 -2.34
N ARG A 16 -8.05 -9.00 -2.64
CA ARG A 16 -9.01 -10.05 -2.34
C ARG A 16 -9.19 -10.24 -0.83
N ARG A 17 -8.08 -10.24 -0.10
CA ARG A 17 -8.12 -10.47 1.34
C ARG A 17 -8.80 -9.32 2.07
N ILE A 18 -8.50 -8.10 1.68
CA ILE A 18 -9.04 -6.93 2.35
C ILE A 18 -10.53 -6.77 2.06
N SER A 19 -10.95 -7.07 0.85
CA SER A 19 -12.36 -6.95 0.51
C SER A 19 -13.24 -7.84 1.37
N SER A 20 -12.73 -8.95 1.86
CA SER A 20 -13.52 -9.84 2.70
C SER A 20 -13.72 -9.31 4.10
N ASP A 21 -13.00 -8.27 4.50
CA ASP A 21 -13.11 -7.70 5.84
C ASP A 21 -14.00 -6.45 5.88
N GLY A 22 -14.70 -6.16 4.82
CA GLY A 22 -15.56 -4.98 4.79
C GLY A 22 -14.83 -3.70 4.43
N THR A 23 -13.55 -3.75 4.15
CA THR A 23 -12.78 -2.63 3.66
C THR A 23 -12.80 -2.67 2.14
N SER A 24 -12.98 -1.55 1.48
CA SER A 24 -12.94 -1.48 0.03
C SER A 24 -11.52 -1.17 -0.43
N ALA A 25 -11.12 -1.78 -1.52
CA ALA A 25 -9.79 -1.56 -2.07
C ALA A 25 -9.87 -1.44 -3.58
N MET A 26 -9.08 -0.51 -4.16
CA MET A 26 -9.02 -0.39 -5.61
C MET A 26 -7.64 0.09 -6.05
N VAL A 27 -7.26 -0.28 -7.25
CA VAL A 27 -5.99 0.17 -7.83
C VAL A 27 -6.23 1.51 -8.49
N LEU A 28 -5.52 2.54 -8.03
CA LEU A 28 -5.58 3.86 -8.65
C LEU A 28 -4.58 3.98 -9.79
N LYS A 29 -3.43 3.31 -9.66
CA LYS A 29 -2.42 3.32 -10.71
C LYS A 29 -1.75 1.95 -10.73
N LYS A 30 -1.74 1.33 -11.91
CA LYS A 30 -1.05 0.07 -12.09
C LYS A 30 0.41 0.37 -12.43
N GLY A 31 1.33 -0.33 -11.80
CA GLY A 31 2.74 -0.20 -12.06
C GLY A 31 3.34 -1.46 -12.65
N ASP A 32 4.63 -1.66 -12.43
CA ASP A 32 5.31 -2.81 -12.97
C ASP A 32 4.86 -4.09 -12.26
N GLU A 33 4.50 -5.10 -13.02
CA GLU A 33 3.96 -6.34 -12.48
C GLU A 33 4.96 -7.10 -11.63
N ASP A 34 6.22 -7.03 -11.98
CA ASP A 34 7.21 -7.87 -11.31
C ASP A 34 7.85 -7.20 -10.11
N ALA A 35 8.21 -5.95 -10.22
CA ALA A 35 9.05 -5.32 -9.22
C ALA A 35 8.67 -3.89 -8.85
N GLY A 36 7.50 -3.44 -9.23
CA GLY A 36 7.10 -2.07 -8.89
C GLY A 36 6.94 -1.86 -7.40
N ALA A 37 7.27 -0.68 -6.92
CA ALA A 37 6.98 -0.29 -5.55
C ALA A 37 5.49 -0.05 -5.38
N VAL A 38 5.01 -0.04 -4.14
CA VAL A 38 3.59 0.15 -3.85
C VAL A 38 3.41 1.26 -2.83
N LEU A 39 2.48 2.16 -3.10
CA LEU A 39 1.98 3.11 -2.11
C LEU A 39 0.52 2.77 -1.83
N ILE A 40 0.13 2.86 -0.59
CA ILE A 40 -1.25 2.63 -0.17
C ILE A 40 -1.82 3.96 0.30
N VAL A 41 -2.92 4.38 -0.30
CA VAL A 41 -3.64 5.57 0.13
C VAL A 41 -4.80 5.12 0.99
N LEU A 42 -4.93 5.70 2.17
CA LEU A 42 -6.00 5.37 3.10
C LEU A 42 -7.03 6.48 3.10
N THR A 43 -8.31 6.12 3.08
CA THR A 43 -9.40 7.09 3.18
C THR A 43 -10.45 6.55 4.12
N ASP A 44 -11.25 7.44 4.72
CA ASP A 44 -12.42 7.05 5.47
C ASP A 44 -13.56 8.04 5.21
N ARG A 45 -14.76 7.70 5.72
CA ARG A 45 -15.94 8.50 5.43
C ARG A 45 -15.95 9.84 6.13
N SER A 46 -15.16 10.03 7.15
CA SER A 46 -15.11 11.29 7.87
C SER A 46 -14.13 12.27 7.24
N GLY A 47 -13.55 11.91 6.11
CA GLY A 47 -12.60 12.78 5.42
C GLY A 47 -11.16 12.53 5.84
N GLY A 48 -10.93 11.50 6.65
CA GLY A 48 -9.56 11.14 7.02
C GLY A 48 -8.82 10.57 5.83
N THR A 49 -7.52 10.80 5.79
CA THR A 49 -6.69 10.29 4.72
C THR A 49 -5.28 10.05 5.24
N GLY A 50 -4.54 9.20 4.56
CA GLY A 50 -3.16 8.90 4.92
C GLY A 50 -2.49 8.16 3.79
N VAL A 51 -1.19 7.96 3.91
CA VAL A 51 -0.42 7.22 2.92
C VAL A 51 0.54 6.31 3.64
N LEU A 52 0.65 5.08 3.16
CA LEU A 52 1.67 4.15 3.63
C LEU A 52 2.64 3.88 2.49
N ARG A 53 3.91 3.86 2.81
CA ARG A 53 4.93 3.44 1.85
C ARG A 53 5.65 2.22 2.39
N GLU A 54 6.16 1.39 1.50
CA GLU A 54 6.95 0.24 1.94
C GLU A 54 8.28 0.71 2.49
N ASP A 55 8.72 0.07 3.57
CA ASP A 55 10.10 0.18 4.01
C ASP A 55 10.66 -1.24 4.02
N GLY A 56 11.82 -1.48 4.41
CA GLY A 56 12.49 -2.77 4.25
C GLY A 56 11.69 -4.01 4.66
N SER A 57 10.87 -3.92 5.69
CA SER A 57 10.19 -5.10 6.19
C SER A 57 8.70 -4.90 6.41
N GLY A 58 8.17 -3.75 6.10
CA GLY A 58 6.74 -3.50 6.32
C GLY A 58 6.34 -2.18 5.72
N TRP A 59 5.58 -1.41 6.49
CA TRP A 59 4.96 -0.18 6.00
C TRP A 59 5.16 0.95 6.98
N THR A 60 5.40 2.14 6.47
CA THR A 60 5.59 3.34 7.27
C THR A 60 4.59 4.39 6.81
N ARG A 61 3.96 5.06 7.77
CA ARG A 61 3.06 6.15 7.42
C ARG A 61 3.85 7.37 7.02
N VAL A 62 3.41 7.98 5.92
CA VAL A 62 4.03 9.20 5.42
C VAL A 62 3.39 10.37 6.14
N ASP A 63 4.15 11.44 6.35
CA ASP A 63 3.64 12.64 7.00
C ASP A 63 2.84 13.46 5.99
N ALA A 64 1.64 13.02 5.68
CA ALA A 64 0.70 13.68 4.77
C ALA A 64 -0.69 13.27 5.23
N SER A 65 -1.43 14.16 5.83
CA SER A 65 -2.68 13.81 6.47
C SER A 65 -3.88 14.59 6.00
N ASP A 66 -3.75 15.44 4.99
CA ASP A 66 -4.90 16.06 4.35
C ASP A 66 -4.86 15.77 2.86
N ALA A 67 -5.99 15.97 2.20
CA ALA A 67 -6.12 15.61 0.79
C ALA A 67 -5.09 16.29 -0.10
N ALA A 68 -4.82 17.57 0.16
CA ALA A 68 -3.88 18.32 -0.67
C ALA A 68 -2.45 17.81 -0.53
N SER A 69 -2.02 17.52 0.70
CA SER A 69 -0.67 17.01 0.91
C SER A 69 -0.51 15.59 0.40
N VAL A 70 -1.56 14.78 0.49
CA VAL A 70 -1.54 13.43 -0.08
C VAL A 70 -1.40 13.52 -1.60
N ASP A 71 -2.20 14.35 -2.24
CA ASP A 71 -2.14 14.49 -3.70
C ASP A 71 -0.76 14.98 -4.16
N ALA A 72 -0.20 15.94 -3.45
CA ALA A 72 1.13 16.46 -3.79
C ALA A 72 2.20 15.37 -3.63
N TYR A 73 2.09 14.57 -2.59
CA TYR A 73 3.02 13.47 -2.37
C TYR A 73 2.93 12.44 -3.49
N LEU A 74 1.71 12.06 -3.86
CA LEU A 74 1.52 11.06 -4.92
C LEU A 74 2.04 11.56 -6.26
N GLU A 75 1.82 12.82 -6.58
CA GLU A 75 2.30 13.38 -7.84
C GLU A 75 3.83 13.36 -7.91
N ARG A 76 4.49 13.71 -6.82
CA ARG A 76 5.95 13.66 -6.78
C ARG A 76 6.46 12.23 -6.96
N GLN A 77 5.81 11.29 -6.29
CA GLN A 77 6.26 9.90 -6.36
C GLN A 77 6.06 9.31 -7.74
N LYS A 78 4.98 9.67 -8.42
CA LYS A 78 4.75 9.21 -9.79
C LYS A 78 5.83 9.72 -10.74
N GLN A 79 6.31 10.93 -10.50
CA GLN A 79 7.36 11.48 -11.35
C GLN A 79 8.70 10.80 -11.13
N TYR A 80 8.99 10.41 -9.89
CA TYR A 80 10.23 9.71 -9.61
C TYR A 80 10.21 8.27 -10.06
N ASP A 81 9.04 7.61 -10.03
CA ASP A 81 8.96 6.18 -10.27
C ASP A 81 7.72 5.87 -11.09
N PRO A 82 7.85 5.82 -12.43
CA PRO A 82 6.70 5.52 -13.27
C PRO A 82 6.20 4.08 -13.13
N ASP A 83 6.98 3.20 -12.51
CA ASP A 83 6.57 1.81 -12.29
C ASP A 83 5.84 1.60 -10.98
N LEU A 84 5.53 2.67 -10.28
CA LEU A 84 4.89 2.65 -8.98
C LEU A 84 3.43 2.23 -9.08
N TRP A 85 2.99 1.39 -8.18
CA TRP A 85 1.59 1.08 -7.99
C TRP A 85 1.00 1.97 -6.91
N ILE A 86 -0.23 2.40 -7.09
CA ILE A 86 -0.96 3.13 -6.06
C ILE A 86 -2.28 2.42 -5.83
N VAL A 87 -2.53 2.00 -4.60
CA VAL A 87 -3.73 1.28 -4.21
C VAL A 87 -4.45 2.09 -3.13
N GLU A 88 -5.75 2.26 -3.26
CA GLU A 88 -6.53 2.98 -2.26
C GLU A 88 -7.30 1.99 -1.41
N LEU A 89 -7.28 2.18 -0.10
CA LEU A 89 -8.09 1.42 0.83
C LEU A 89 -9.06 2.36 1.53
N GLU A 90 -10.35 2.07 1.44
CA GLU A 90 -11.35 2.82 2.19
C GLU A 90 -11.61 2.08 3.47
N MET A 91 -11.29 2.69 4.60
CA MET A 91 -11.38 2.08 5.91
C MET A 91 -12.48 2.73 6.71
N ARG A 92 -12.78 2.16 7.86
CA ARG A 92 -13.71 2.77 8.78
C ARG A 92 -13.08 4.00 9.44
N ASP A 93 -11.80 3.92 9.75
CA ASP A 93 -11.06 4.99 10.44
C ASP A 93 -9.58 4.88 10.04
N VAL A 94 -9.05 5.89 9.36
CA VAL A 94 -7.67 5.83 8.87
C VAL A 94 -6.63 5.85 9.99
N SER A 95 -7.01 6.23 11.21
CA SER A 95 -6.06 6.21 12.32
C SER A 95 -5.82 4.82 12.86
N GLN A 96 -6.66 3.85 12.50
CA GLN A 96 -6.46 2.50 12.96
C GLN A 96 -5.31 1.84 12.21
N PRO A 97 -4.51 1.02 12.89
CA PRO A 97 -3.39 0.36 12.24
C PRO A 97 -3.88 -0.68 11.23
N ILE A 98 -3.34 -0.65 10.04
CA ILE A 98 -3.61 -1.64 9.01
C ILE A 98 -2.31 -2.24 8.50
N GLU A 99 -1.20 -1.72 8.95
CA GLU A 99 0.11 -2.14 8.47
C GLU A 99 0.35 -3.64 8.65
N ARG A 100 -0.09 -4.16 9.78
CA ARG A 100 0.08 -5.58 10.05
C ARG A 100 -0.78 -6.44 9.12
N THR A 101 -1.98 -5.98 8.80
CA THR A 101 -2.86 -6.71 7.89
C THR A 101 -2.27 -6.77 6.49
N LEU A 102 -1.62 -5.69 6.06
CA LEU A 102 -0.98 -5.65 4.76
C LEU A 102 0.20 -6.61 4.71
N GLY A 103 0.92 -6.74 5.80
CA GLY A 103 2.07 -7.62 5.86
C GLY A 103 3.18 -7.18 4.93
N SER A 104 4.20 -8.00 4.84
CA SER A 104 5.35 -7.73 4.00
C SER A 104 5.25 -8.55 2.71
N ARG A 105 5.72 -7.99 1.59
CA ARG A 105 5.84 -8.75 0.36
C ARG A 105 7.05 -9.66 0.36
N ARG A 106 7.92 -9.48 1.33
CA ARG A 106 9.13 -10.26 1.40
C ARG A 106 8.81 -11.70 1.77
N LEU A 107 9.41 -12.61 1.08
CA LEU A 107 9.27 -14.03 1.41
C LEU A 107 10.41 -14.40 2.33
N ASP A 108 10.09 -14.72 3.57
CA ASP A 108 11.11 -15.07 4.56
C ASP A 108 11.21 -16.57 4.67
N LEU A 109 11.69 -17.18 3.61
CA LEU A 109 11.73 -18.61 3.55
C LEU A 109 12.73 -19.24 4.48
N ASP A 110 13.71 -18.49 4.91
CA ASP A 110 14.72 -19.00 5.82
C ASP A 110 14.44 -18.67 7.23
N GLU A 111 13.28 -18.12 7.56
CA GLU A 111 13.04 -17.81 8.88
C GLU A 111 12.56 -18.90 9.66
N GLU A 112 12.06 -19.87 9.09
CA GLU A 112 11.51 -20.93 9.76
C GLU A 112 12.41 -21.63 10.56
N ALA A 113 13.49 -21.38 10.47
CA ALA A 113 14.46 -22.13 11.22
C ALA A 113 14.01 -22.54 12.56
#